data_c85754ec870da933015b0ec7a5e86306
#
_entry.id   c85754ec870da933015b0ec7a5e86306
#
_cell.length_a   1.000
_cell.length_b   1.000
_cell.length_c   1.000
_cell.angle_alpha   90.00
_cell.angle_beta   90.00
_cell.angle_gamma   90.00
#
_symmetry.space_group_name_H-M   'P 1'
#
loop_
_entity.id
_entity.type
_entity.pdbx_description
1 polymer ?
#
loop_
_entity_poly.entity_id
_entity_poly.type
_entity_poly.pdbx_seq_one_letter_code
_entity_poly.pdbx_strand_id
1 'polypeptide(L)'
;LFCYPANPLIEAAAIAGIQPIMSRTERTTVNMADGYTRVTNGKRTGVVVTQAGPGIENAFAGIAHAYAESTPILVIPGGTARNRLGQSPDFDAVSAYQGVTKWATQANQADRIPEMMRRAYTFLRSGRASPGMVQVPSDVAQEEISEEAFDYRKVKGYKCAGDPSDIVAAVKALLASQDPVIYAGQGILWAEASEELKQFAELVNAPVFTTNTGKSAFPENHPLSLGTGAGTMTKMVRHFLDKSDLVFGIGTSFTTNLASVGVPAGKTLVQCTVDEKDLNKEQQLHHAVIGDAKLVIRQLIEEVAKQAGPEGRKGDGSVEAEVKRVKDEWLEEWMPLLTSDEVPINPYRVIWDLMHTVDRTQTIVTHDSGHPRDQTIPFYEAIVPRGYLGWGNSSQLGYGLGLAMGAKLGAPDKMVVNIMGDAAIGMAGMDIETAVRHKIPILTIVLNNHVLSGYARNYPVATERFGSVSYTHLRAHETLRYLVCRLLLE
;
A
#
# COMPACT_ATOMS: atom_id res chain seq x y z
N LEU A 1 10.85 13.18 -9.62
CA LEU A 1 11.95 12.86 -8.72
C LEU A 1 11.62 13.40 -7.33
N PHE A 2 11.73 12.55 -6.29
CA PHE A 2 11.55 12.93 -4.90
C PHE A 2 12.92 13.03 -4.23
N CYS A 3 13.19 14.09 -3.50
CA CYS A 3 14.54 14.34 -3.00
C CYS A 3 14.55 15.10 -1.67
N TYR A 4 15.71 15.02 -1.00
CA TYR A 4 16.15 15.92 0.05
C TYR A 4 17.58 16.40 -0.30
N PRO A 5 17.97 17.62 0.08
CA PRO A 5 19.14 18.30 -0.49
C PRO A 5 20.47 17.52 -0.39
N ALA A 6 21.43 18.02 -1.16
CA ALA A 6 22.82 17.57 -1.24
C ALA A 6 23.07 16.25 -2.01
N ASN A 7 22.51 16.18 -3.24
CA ASN A 7 22.91 15.16 -4.23
C ASN A 7 22.98 15.80 -5.62
N PRO A 8 24.08 15.66 -6.38
CA PRO A 8 24.24 16.27 -7.70
C PRO A 8 23.22 15.81 -8.73
N LEU A 9 22.58 14.66 -8.53
CA LEU A 9 21.51 14.18 -9.42
C LEU A 9 20.26 15.07 -9.37
N ILE A 10 20.08 15.91 -8.35
CA ILE A 10 18.95 16.85 -8.28
C ILE A 10 19.07 17.89 -9.37
N GLU A 11 20.26 18.49 -9.53
CA GLU A 11 20.54 19.48 -10.57
C GLU A 11 20.49 18.83 -11.95
N ALA A 12 21.12 17.67 -12.13
CA ALA A 12 21.09 16.93 -13.39
C ALA A 12 19.66 16.56 -13.81
N ALA A 13 18.79 16.18 -12.87
CA ALA A 13 17.37 15.90 -13.13
C ALA A 13 16.64 17.17 -13.60
N ALA A 14 16.89 18.31 -12.95
CA ALA A 14 16.27 19.57 -13.32
C ALA A 14 16.72 20.02 -14.74
N ILE A 15 18.00 19.88 -15.07
CA ILE A 15 18.55 20.14 -16.42
C ILE A 15 17.88 19.23 -17.47
N ALA A 16 17.61 17.96 -17.12
CA ALA A 16 16.91 17.00 -17.97
C ALA A 16 15.37 17.23 -18.02
N GLY A 17 14.84 18.28 -17.41
CA GLY A 17 13.41 18.59 -17.38
C GLY A 17 12.59 17.74 -16.40
N ILE A 18 13.25 17.02 -15.48
CA ILE A 18 12.59 16.24 -14.44
C ILE A 18 12.46 17.12 -13.20
N GLN A 19 11.22 17.44 -12.81
CA GLN A 19 10.97 18.28 -11.65
C GLN A 19 11.39 17.58 -10.33
N PRO A 20 12.32 18.16 -9.55
CA PRO A 20 12.62 17.71 -8.20
C PRO A 20 11.51 18.14 -7.23
N ILE A 21 11.00 17.21 -6.43
CA ILE A 21 10.06 17.49 -5.34
C ILE A 21 10.84 17.31 -4.03
N MET A 22 11.18 18.42 -3.41
CA MET A 22 11.97 18.44 -2.18
C MET A 22 11.07 18.49 -0.95
N SER A 23 11.16 17.49 -0.07
CA SER A 23 10.43 17.43 1.20
C SER A 23 11.23 18.02 2.37
N ARG A 24 10.69 17.91 3.57
CA ARG A 24 11.36 18.34 4.81
C ARG A 24 12.14 17.21 5.48
N THR A 25 11.83 15.95 5.12
CA THR A 25 12.55 14.78 5.61
C THR A 25 12.66 13.72 4.52
N GLU A 26 13.74 12.93 4.55
CA GLU A 26 13.95 11.83 3.62
C GLU A 26 12.86 10.76 3.75
N ARG A 27 12.33 10.57 4.94
CA ARG A 27 11.21 9.65 5.16
C ARG A 27 9.98 10.07 4.37
N THR A 28 9.59 11.35 4.40
CA THR A 28 8.48 11.86 3.60
C THR A 28 8.77 11.79 2.11
N THR A 29 10.01 12.03 1.70
CA THR A 29 10.48 11.82 0.31
C THR A 29 10.14 10.41 -0.17
N VAL A 30 10.46 9.39 0.62
CA VAL A 30 10.17 7.99 0.31
C VAL A 30 8.67 7.72 0.29
N ASN A 31 7.93 8.27 1.26
CA ASN A 31 6.48 8.10 1.35
C ASN A 31 5.75 8.69 0.12
N MET A 32 6.24 9.84 -0.41
CA MET A 32 5.73 10.41 -1.66
C MET A 32 6.04 9.51 -2.86
N ALA A 33 7.25 8.96 -2.94
CA ALA A 33 7.60 8.01 -4.01
C ALA A 33 6.73 6.76 -3.99
N ASP A 34 6.39 6.28 -2.80
CA ASP A 34 5.48 5.15 -2.60
C ASP A 34 4.07 5.47 -3.14
N GLY A 35 3.45 6.56 -2.69
CA GLY A 35 2.11 6.97 -3.14
C GLY A 35 2.02 7.17 -4.65
N TYR A 36 3.02 7.83 -5.23
CA TYR A 36 3.13 8.03 -6.67
C TYR A 36 3.21 6.70 -7.45
N THR A 37 3.98 5.76 -6.93
CA THR A 37 4.14 4.44 -7.55
C THR A 37 2.87 3.61 -7.46
N ARG A 38 2.22 3.57 -6.29
CA ARG A 38 1.00 2.79 -6.07
C ARG A 38 -0.15 3.26 -6.95
N VAL A 39 -0.41 4.56 -6.98
CA VAL A 39 -1.56 5.10 -7.73
C VAL A 39 -1.41 4.90 -9.23
N THR A 40 -0.18 4.72 -9.73
CA THR A 40 0.12 4.45 -11.14
C THR A 40 0.36 2.98 -11.44
N ASN A 41 0.11 2.06 -10.49
CA ASN A 41 0.38 0.63 -10.61
C ASN A 41 1.81 0.31 -11.08
N GLY A 42 2.81 1.09 -10.63
CA GLY A 42 4.20 0.93 -11.02
C GLY A 42 4.52 1.29 -12.47
N LYS A 43 3.54 1.77 -13.26
CA LYS A 43 3.79 2.28 -14.63
C LYS A 43 4.73 3.48 -14.63
N ARG A 44 4.62 4.30 -13.61
CA ARG A 44 5.56 5.37 -13.26
C ARG A 44 6.17 5.04 -11.90
N THR A 45 7.47 4.89 -11.86
CA THR A 45 8.22 4.55 -10.65
C THR A 45 8.60 5.82 -9.91
N GLY A 46 8.29 5.91 -8.63
CA GLY A 46 8.83 6.94 -7.74
C GLY A 46 10.33 6.75 -7.56
N VAL A 47 11.12 7.77 -7.89
CA VAL A 47 12.57 7.77 -7.73
C VAL A 47 12.92 8.65 -6.56
N VAL A 48 13.68 8.12 -5.61
CA VAL A 48 14.14 8.80 -4.39
C VAL A 48 15.62 9.09 -4.50
N VAL A 49 16.02 10.33 -4.30
CA VAL A 49 17.42 10.76 -4.30
C VAL A 49 17.73 11.40 -2.94
N THR A 50 18.77 10.90 -2.27
CA THR A 50 19.19 11.37 -0.96
C THR A 50 20.68 11.64 -0.90
N GLN A 51 21.10 12.40 0.09
CA GLN A 51 22.50 12.58 0.45
C GLN A 51 23.12 11.23 0.91
N ALA A 52 24.43 11.09 0.76
CA ALA A 52 25.22 10.05 1.42
C ALA A 52 25.19 10.23 2.96
N GLY A 53 25.44 9.13 3.69
CA GLY A 53 25.42 9.16 5.16
C GLY A 53 24.05 9.54 5.71
N PRO A 54 23.90 10.69 6.40
CA PRO A 54 22.68 11.02 7.14
C PRO A 54 21.41 11.04 6.29
N GLY A 55 21.49 11.37 5.00
CA GLY A 55 20.33 11.36 4.13
C GLY A 55 19.78 9.95 3.90
N ILE A 56 20.64 9.00 3.55
CA ILE A 56 20.20 7.62 3.36
C ILE A 56 19.90 6.93 4.70
N GLU A 57 20.56 7.29 5.79
CA GLU A 57 20.24 6.79 7.14
C GLU A 57 18.81 7.17 7.53
N ASN A 58 18.41 8.43 7.34
CA ASN A 58 17.06 8.91 7.65
C ASN A 58 15.99 8.32 6.73
N ALA A 59 16.33 7.93 5.51
CA ALA A 59 15.41 7.30 4.56
C ALA A 59 15.05 5.86 4.93
N PHE A 60 15.84 5.19 5.80
CA PHE A 60 15.71 3.76 6.11
C PHE A 60 14.29 3.35 6.49
N ALA A 61 13.68 4.08 7.42
CA ALA A 61 12.34 3.76 7.89
C ALA A 61 11.29 3.79 6.76
N GLY A 62 11.36 4.78 5.85
CA GLY A 62 10.47 4.85 4.70
C GLY A 62 10.67 3.70 3.71
N ILE A 63 11.93 3.34 3.43
CA ILE A 63 12.26 2.25 2.49
C ILE A 63 11.88 0.90 3.07
N ALA A 64 12.14 0.65 4.36
CA ALA A 64 11.69 -0.55 5.06
C ALA A 64 10.16 -0.68 5.04
N HIS A 65 9.43 0.44 5.15
CA HIS A 65 7.98 0.46 5.00
C HIS A 65 7.57 0.08 3.57
N ALA A 66 8.14 0.72 2.55
CA ALA A 66 7.86 0.40 1.14
C ALA A 66 8.15 -1.08 0.82
N TYR A 67 9.19 -1.66 1.44
CA TYR A 67 9.51 -3.09 1.33
C TYR A 67 8.42 -3.96 1.96
N ALA A 68 8.02 -3.68 3.20
CA ALA A 68 6.96 -4.40 3.90
C ALA A 68 5.62 -4.33 3.14
N GLU A 69 5.33 -3.17 2.55
CA GLU A 69 4.11 -2.92 1.76
C GLU A 69 4.24 -3.34 0.28
N SER A 70 5.37 -3.94 -0.11
CA SER A 70 5.62 -4.42 -1.47
C SER A 70 5.44 -3.33 -2.54
N THR A 71 6.10 -2.18 -2.36
CA THR A 71 6.03 -1.06 -3.32
C THR A 71 7.35 -0.90 -4.08
N PRO A 72 7.34 -0.91 -5.43
CA PRO A 72 8.54 -0.86 -6.25
C PRO A 72 9.01 0.59 -6.48
N ILE A 73 9.80 1.13 -5.56
CA ILE A 73 10.45 2.43 -5.69
C ILE A 73 11.94 2.26 -6.01
N LEU A 74 12.51 3.22 -6.73
CA LEU A 74 13.95 3.26 -7.00
C LEU A 74 14.63 4.27 -6.07
N VAL A 75 15.62 3.84 -5.33
CA VAL A 75 16.40 4.69 -4.42
C VAL A 75 17.80 4.89 -4.98
N ILE A 76 18.20 6.14 -5.14
CA ILE A 76 19.52 6.52 -5.67
C ILE A 76 20.21 7.44 -4.67
N PRO A 77 20.79 6.88 -3.59
CA PRO A 77 21.55 7.67 -2.64
C PRO A 77 22.90 8.06 -3.20
N GLY A 78 23.42 9.20 -2.76
CA GLY A 78 24.84 9.50 -2.90
C GLY A 78 25.71 8.48 -2.14
N GLY A 79 26.97 8.39 -2.49
CA GLY A 79 27.95 7.53 -1.81
C GLY A 79 29.28 8.24 -1.59
N THR A 80 30.06 7.72 -0.66
CA THR A 80 31.45 8.14 -0.43
C THR A 80 32.29 7.88 -1.68
N ALA A 81 33.19 8.81 -2.03
CA ALA A 81 34.09 8.64 -3.16
C ALA A 81 34.92 7.33 -3.00
N ARG A 82 35.11 6.59 -4.10
CA ARG A 82 35.73 5.25 -4.10
C ARG A 82 37.13 5.24 -3.45
N ASN A 83 37.92 6.31 -3.65
CA ASN A 83 39.25 6.46 -3.08
C ASN A 83 39.25 6.75 -1.57
N ARG A 84 38.10 6.95 -0.95
CA ARG A 84 37.93 7.21 0.48
C ARG A 84 37.19 6.09 1.22
N LEU A 85 36.78 5.04 0.54
CA LEU A 85 36.08 3.93 1.16
C LEU A 85 36.97 3.28 2.23
N GLY A 86 36.41 3.05 3.43
CA GLY A 86 37.07 2.44 4.57
C GLY A 86 38.06 3.35 5.30
N GLN A 87 38.16 4.64 4.97
CA GLN A 87 39.06 5.57 5.67
C GLN A 87 38.43 6.23 6.88
N SER A 88 37.11 6.21 6.99
CA SER A 88 36.35 6.77 8.10
C SER A 88 35.16 5.88 8.40
N PRO A 89 34.50 6.01 9.56
CA PRO A 89 33.26 5.30 9.81
C PRO A 89 32.15 5.83 8.87
N ASP A 90 32.08 5.23 7.67
CA ASP A 90 31.06 5.53 6.66
C ASP A 90 29.86 4.59 6.83
N PHE A 91 28.65 5.10 6.56
CA PHE A 91 27.47 4.27 6.51
C PHE A 91 27.45 3.44 5.22
N ASP A 92 27.63 2.13 5.35
CA ASP A 92 27.50 1.18 4.22
C ASP A 92 26.02 0.96 3.87
N ALA A 93 25.49 1.83 3.01
CA ALA A 93 24.10 1.79 2.60
C ALA A 93 23.78 0.48 1.84
N VAL A 94 24.67 -0.04 1.02
CA VAL A 94 24.40 -1.25 0.24
C VAL A 94 24.16 -2.44 1.17
N SER A 95 25.07 -2.67 2.14
CA SER A 95 24.91 -3.76 3.09
C SER A 95 23.73 -3.56 4.03
N ALA A 96 23.52 -2.34 4.53
CA ALA A 96 22.43 -2.03 5.45
C ALA A 96 21.05 -2.21 4.83
N TYR A 97 20.91 -2.00 3.52
CA TYR A 97 19.63 -2.05 2.80
C TYR A 97 19.31 -3.39 2.15
N GLN A 98 20.20 -4.39 2.20
CA GLN A 98 19.93 -5.73 1.64
C GLN A 98 18.68 -6.38 2.22
N GLY A 99 18.39 -6.17 3.51
CA GLY A 99 17.20 -6.71 4.17
C GLY A 99 15.88 -6.00 3.84
N VAL A 100 15.93 -4.81 3.23
CA VAL A 100 14.74 -3.97 2.96
C VAL A 100 14.65 -3.52 1.49
N THR A 101 15.39 -4.17 0.63
CA THR A 101 15.33 -3.99 -0.83
C THR A 101 15.36 -5.33 -1.53
N LYS A 102 14.81 -5.40 -2.72
CA LYS A 102 14.89 -6.58 -3.58
C LYS A 102 16.28 -6.73 -4.20
N TRP A 103 16.96 -5.63 -4.39
CA TRP A 103 18.30 -5.55 -4.93
C TRP A 103 18.94 -4.21 -4.56
N ALA A 104 20.13 -4.25 -4.02
CA ALA A 104 20.92 -3.09 -3.70
C ALA A 104 22.34 -3.25 -4.28
N THR A 105 22.87 -2.20 -4.88
CA THR A 105 24.21 -2.18 -5.45
C THR A 105 24.81 -0.78 -5.43
N GLN A 106 26.13 -0.69 -5.62
CA GLN A 106 26.85 0.56 -5.82
C GLN A 106 27.37 0.65 -7.26
N ALA A 107 27.20 1.78 -7.89
CA ALA A 107 27.80 2.10 -9.17
C ALA A 107 29.30 2.35 -8.96
N ASN A 108 30.13 1.52 -9.58
CA ASN A 108 31.58 1.62 -9.48
C ASN A 108 32.23 2.33 -10.69
N GLN A 109 31.49 2.54 -11.76
CA GLN A 109 31.89 3.24 -12.99
C GLN A 109 30.65 3.88 -13.63
N ALA A 110 30.80 5.06 -14.20
CA ALA A 110 29.67 5.79 -14.77
C ALA A 110 29.13 5.12 -16.05
N ASP A 111 29.98 4.51 -16.87
CA ASP A 111 29.60 3.77 -18.08
C ASP A 111 28.72 2.53 -17.79
N ARG A 112 28.76 2.02 -16.56
CA ARG A 112 27.90 0.89 -16.13
C ARG A 112 26.51 1.32 -15.60
N ILE A 113 26.26 2.60 -15.43
CA ILE A 113 24.96 3.09 -14.94
C ILE A 113 23.79 2.61 -15.81
N PRO A 114 23.85 2.64 -17.16
CA PRO A 114 22.77 2.11 -17.99
C PRO A 114 22.47 0.63 -17.74
N GLU A 115 23.49 -0.20 -17.56
CA GLU A 115 23.35 -1.62 -17.17
C GLU A 115 22.64 -1.76 -15.82
N MET A 116 23.10 -1.02 -14.81
CA MET A 116 22.54 -1.07 -13.46
C MET A 116 21.08 -0.59 -13.44
N MET A 117 20.75 0.42 -14.19
CA MET A 117 19.36 0.88 -14.34
C MET A 117 18.48 -0.17 -15.03
N ARG A 118 18.96 -0.84 -16.07
CA ARG A 118 18.23 -1.97 -16.69
C ARG A 118 17.94 -3.07 -15.66
N ARG A 119 18.93 -3.45 -14.85
CA ARG A 119 18.78 -4.46 -13.78
C ARG A 119 17.80 -3.99 -12.70
N ALA A 120 17.97 -2.75 -12.21
CA ALA A 120 17.06 -2.17 -11.20
C ALA A 120 15.60 -2.22 -11.67
N TYR A 121 15.32 -1.72 -12.88
CA TYR A 121 13.96 -1.74 -13.42
C TYR A 121 13.45 -3.16 -13.74
N THR A 122 14.33 -4.12 -14.04
CA THR A 122 13.94 -5.53 -14.16
C THR A 122 13.43 -6.05 -12.81
N PHE A 123 14.15 -5.81 -11.72
CA PHE A 123 13.72 -6.21 -10.38
C PHE A 123 12.45 -5.50 -9.94
N LEU A 124 12.33 -4.19 -10.20
CA LEU A 124 11.16 -3.42 -9.82
C LEU A 124 9.88 -3.88 -10.53
N ARG A 125 9.99 -4.37 -11.77
CA ARG A 125 8.84 -4.67 -12.66
C ARG A 125 8.52 -6.16 -12.81
N SER A 126 9.31 -7.06 -12.23
CA SER A 126 9.12 -8.50 -12.35
C SER A 126 8.94 -9.16 -10.99
N GLY A 127 8.06 -10.15 -10.88
CA GLY A 127 7.76 -10.86 -9.63
C GLY A 127 7.14 -9.95 -8.57
N ARG A 128 7.34 -10.27 -7.28
CA ARG A 128 6.82 -9.46 -6.17
C ARG A 128 7.41 -8.05 -6.20
N ALA A 129 6.56 -7.05 -6.15
CA ALA A 129 6.95 -5.65 -6.10
C ALA A 129 7.76 -5.36 -4.82
N SER A 130 8.85 -4.58 -4.93
CA SER A 130 9.71 -4.23 -3.78
C SER A 130 10.69 -3.13 -4.18
N PRO A 131 11.23 -2.32 -3.23
CA PRO A 131 12.24 -1.32 -3.51
C PRO A 131 13.53 -1.89 -4.11
N GLY A 132 14.21 -1.08 -4.93
CA GLY A 132 15.56 -1.34 -5.40
C GLY A 132 16.46 -0.14 -5.17
N MET A 133 17.77 -0.35 -4.97
CA MET A 133 18.71 0.71 -4.68
C MET A 133 19.94 0.65 -5.59
N VAL A 134 20.35 1.81 -6.11
CA VAL A 134 21.62 2.01 -6.82
C VAL A 134 22.32 3.20 -6.18
N GLN A 135 23.30 2.93 -5.32
CA GLN A 135 24.13 3.99 -4.72
C GLN A 135 25.11 4.54 -5.77
N VAL A 136 25.24 5.86 -5.84
CA VAL A 136 26.18 6.51 -6.76
C VAL A 136 27.23 7.28 -5.96
N PRO A 137 28.50 6.80 -5.92
CA PRO A 137 29.59 7.52 -5.29
C PRO A 137 29.82 8.91 -5.91
N SER A 138 30.28 9.86 -5.10
CA SER A 138 30.42 11.26 -5.51
C SER A 138 31.41 11.47 -6.64
N ASP A 139 32.46 10.67 -6.72
CA ASP A 139 33.44 10.67 -7.83
C ASP A 139 32.85 10.07 -9.11
N VAL A 140 32.07 8.99 -9.00
CA VAL A 140 31.38 8.38 -10.15
C VAL A 140 30.32 9.35 -10.73
N ALA A 141 29.62 10.10 -9.86
CA ALA A 141 28.66 11.10 -10.31
C ALA A 141 29.27 12.27 -11.10
N GLN A 142 30.59 12.41 -11.07
CA GLN A 142 31.36 13.44 -11.78
C GLN A 142 32.13 12.90 -13.00
N GLU A 143 32.09 11.57 -13.23
CA GLU A 143 32.72 10.99 -14.41
C GLU A 143 31.97 11.41 -15.70
N GLU A 144 32.72 11.77 -16.71
CA GLU A 144 32.21 11.98 -18.06
C GLU A 144 32.18 10.66 -18.82
N ILE A 145 31.07 10.43 -19.53
CA ILE A 145 30.91 9.28 -20.42
C ILE A 145 30.56 9.74 -21.82
N SER A 146 30.96 9.00 -22.84
CA SER A 146 30.55 9.29 -24.21
C SER A 146 29.06 8.93 -24.40
N GLU A 147 28.38 9.66 -25.28
CA GLU A 147 26.99 9.32 -25.62
C GLU A 147 26.84 7.91 -26.17
N GLU A 148 27.85 7.40 -26.86
CA GLU A 148 27.88 6.02 -27.40
C GLU A 148 27.89 4.96 -26.29
N ALA A 149 28.43 5.27 -25.10
CA ALA A 149 28.39 4.37 -23.95
C ALA A 149 27.01 4.34 -23.28
N PHE A 150 26.12 5.26 -23.61
CA PHE A 150 24.77 5.34 -23.01
C PHE A 150 23.76 4.51 -23.81
N ASP A 151 23.83 3.17 -23.72
CA ASP A 151 22.81 2.26 -24.26
C ASP A 151 21.78 1.87 -23.21
N TYR A 152 20.71 2.64 -23.11
CA TYR A 152 19.57 2.33 -22.25
C TYR A 152 18.30 2.12 -23.05
N ARG A 153 17.68 0.94 -22.87
CA ARG A 153 16.36 0.63 -23.40
C ARG A 153 15.37 0.41 -22.26
N LYS A 154 14.17 0.97 -22.41
CA LYS A 154 13.10 0.81 -21.41
C LYS A 154 12.81 -0.66 -21.15
N VAL A 155 12.93 -1.06 -19.88
CA VAL A 155 12.69 -2.44 -19.46
C VAL A 155 11.21 -2.74 -19.44
N LYS A 156 10.82 -3.86 -20.04
CA LYS A 156 9.49 -4.46 -19.94
C LYS A 156 9.39 -5.26 -18.63
N GLY A 157 8.25 -5.24 -17.96
CA GLY A 157 7.95 -6.16 -16.85
C GLY A 157 7.68 -7.57 -17.38
N TYR A 158 8.15 -8.59 -16.67
CA TYR A 158 7.95 -10.00 -17.03
C TYR A 158 6.94 -10.63 -16.09
N LYS A 159 5.96 -11.33 -16.67
CA LYS A 159 4.86 -11.99 -15.97
C LYS A 159 4.84 -13.46 -16.38
N CYS A 160 4.52 -14.34 -15.43
CA CYS A 160 4.34 -15.77 -15.70
C CYS A 160 2.88 -16.17 -15.46
N ALA A 161 2.39 -17.11 -16.25
CA ALA A 161 1.13 -17.80 -16.04
C ALA A 161 1.32 -18.92 -14.98
N GLY A 162 0.24 -19.42 -14.39
CA GLY A 162 0.27 -20.56 -13.50
C GLY A 162 0.52 -21.88 -14.24
N ASP A 163 1.07 -22.88 -13.54
CA ASP A 163 1.16 -24.23 -14.07
C ASP A 163 -0.26 -24.77 -14.36
N PRO A 164 -0.51 -25.33 -15.54
CA PRO A 164 -1.85 -25.82 -15.91
C PRO A 164 -2.38 -26.92 -14.97
N SER A 165 -1.54 -27.76 -14.43
CA SER A 165 -1.96 -28.82 -13.50
C SER A 165 -2.40 -28.26 -12.13
N ASP A 166 -1.73 -27.20 -11.66
CA ASP A 166 -2.09 -26.48 -10.43
C ASP A 166 -3.41 -25.73 -10.61
N ILE A 167 -3.61 -25.12 -11.79
CA ILE A 167 -4.89 -24.45 -12.14
C ILE A 167 -6.04 -25.46 -12.11
N VAL A 168 -5.88 -26.63 -12.73
CA VAL A 168 -6.90 -27.71 -12.74
C VAL A 168 -7.23 -28.15 -11.32
N ALA A 169 -6.22 -28.37 -10.48
CA ALA A 169 -6.39 -28.80 -9.09
C ALA A 169 -7.09 -27.74 -8.24
N ALA A 170 -6.69 -26.46 -8.37
CA ALA A 170 -7.28 -25.33 -7.66
C ALA A 170 -8.77 -25.15 -8.02
N VAL A 171 -9.12 -25.22 -9.32
CA VAL A 171 -10.51 -25.11 -9.78
C VAL A 171 -11.34 -26.31 -9.29
N LYS A 172 -10.80 -27.53 -9.36
CA LYS A 172 -11.50 -28.72 -8.86
C LYS A 172 -11.83 -28.59 -7.37
N ALA A 173 -10.89 -28.12 -6.55
CA ALA A 173 -11.12 -27.89 -5.12
C ALA A 173 -12.20 -26.82 -4.89
N LEU A 174 -12.15 -25.71 -5.64
CA LEU A 174 -13.13 -24.63 -5.57
C LEU A 174 -14.54 -25.09 -5.93
N LEU A 175 -14.70 -25.84 -7.01
CA LEU A 175 -16.00 -26.36 -7.47
C LEU A 175 -16.59 -27.43 -6.54
N ALA A 176 -15.75 -28.14 -5.78
CA ALA A 176 -16.18 -29.11 -4.78
C ALA A 176 -16.58 -28.47 -3.44
N SER A 177 -16.18 -27.22 -3.17
CA SER A 177 -16.51 -26.49 -1.96
C SER A 177 -17.99 -26.11 -1.90
N GLN A 178 -18.58 -26.12 -0.70
CA GLN A 178 -19.97 -25.71 -0.48
C GLN A 178 -20.06 -24.19 -0.28
N ASP A 179 -19.20 -23.63 0.57
CA ASP A 179 -19.17 -22.23 0.98
C ASP A 179 -17.78 -21.62 0.73
N PRO A 180 -17.35 -21.47 -0.54
CA PRO A 180 -16.05 -20.86 -0.85
C PRO A 180 -16.06 -19.36 -0.58
N VAL A 181 -14.92 -18.82 -0.16
CA VAL A 181 -14.70 -17.37 -0.06
C VAL A 181 -13.39 -16.98 -0.75
N ILE A 182 -13.39 -15.86 -1.47
CA ILE A 182 -12.19 -15.33 -2.13
C ILE A 182 -11.54 -14.28 -1.23
N TYR A 183 -10.25 -14.44 -0.97
CA TYR A 183 -9.42 -13.49 -0.22
C TYR A 183 -8.46 -12.77 -1.19
N ALA A 184 -8.79 -11.56 -1.60
CA ALA A 184 -8.06 -10.79 -2.59
C ALA A 184 -7.02 -9.87 -1.94
N GLY A 185 -5.77 -10.01 -2.34
CA GLY A 185 -4.67 -9.19 -1.84
C GLY A 185 -4.24 -8.08 -2.81
N GLN A 186 -3.21 -7.34 -2.41
CA GLN A 186 -2.63 -6.24 -3.19
C GLN A 186 -2.11 -6.69 -4.57
N GLY A 187 -1.75 -7.96 -4.73
CA GLY A 187 -1.31 -8.52 -6.01
C GLY A 187 -2.33 -8.33 -7.14
N ILE A 188 -3.63 -8.28 -6.82
CA ILE A 188 -4.68 -7.94 -7.79
C ILE A 188 -4.49 -6.53 -8.36
N LEU A 189 -4.18 -5.56 -7.49
CA LEU A 189 -3.96 -4.17 -7.90
C LEU A 189 -2.68 -4.01 -8.73
N TRP A 190 -1.58 -4.67 -8.34
CA TRP A 190 -0.34 -4.64 -9.12
C TRP A 190 -0.47 -5.32 -10.48
N ALA A 191 -1.24 -6.38 -10.57
CA ALA A 191 -1.54 -7.08 -11.81
C ALA A 191 -2.57 -6.35 -12.69
N GLU A 192 -3.28 -5.34 -12.16
CA GLU A 192 -4.44 -4.67 -12.79
C GLU A 192 -5.53 -5.69 -13.16
N ALA A 193 -5.88 -6.56 -12.21
CA ALA A 193 -6.75 -7.72 -12.40
C ALA A 193 -8.12 -7.58 -11.73
N SER A 194 -8.54 -6.36 -11.35
CA SER A 194 -9.81 -6.13 -10.63
C SER A 194 -11.04 -6.56 -11.43
N GLU A 195 -11.03 -6.35 -12.74
CA GLU A 195 -12.15 -6.75 -13.61
C GLU A 195 -12.19 -8.28 -13.79
N GLU A 196 -11.04 -8.91 -13.99
CA GLU A 196 -10.94 -10.36 -14.04
C GLU A 196 -11.35 -11.01 -12.70
N LEU A 197 -10.98 -10.39 -11.56
CA LEU A 197 -11.41 -10.86 -10.24
C LEU A 197 -12.93 -10.80 -10.08
N LYS A 198 -13.56 -9.72 -10.56
CA LYS A 198 -15.01 -9.57 -10.53
C LYS A 198 -15.68 -10.66 -11.37
N GLN A 199 -15.25 -10.85 -12.62
CA GLN A 199 -15.75 -11.90 -13.52
C GLN A 199 -15.59 -13.29 -12.90
N PHE A 200 -14.44 -13.56 -12.29
CA PHE A 200 -14.19 -14.84 -11.62
C PHE A 200 -15.12 -15.06 -10.41
N ALA A 201 -15.28 -14.07 -9.55
CA ALA A 201 -16.15 -14.14 -8.38
C ALA A 201 -17.62 -14.39 -8.77
N GLU A 202 -18.11 -13.69 -9.80
CA GLU A 202 -19.45 -13.89 -10.37
C GLU A 202 -19.60 -15.29 -10.98
N LEU A 203 -18.62 -15.76 -11.76
CA LEU A 203 -18.63 -17.06 -12.40
C LEU A 203 -18.66 -18.24 -11.41
N VAL A 204 -17.99 -18.08 -10.26
CA VAL A 204 -17.95 -19.14 -9.23
C VAL A 204 -18.92 -18.88 -8.07
N ASN A 205 -19.72 -17.82 -8.15
CA ASN A 205 -20.68 -17.40 -7.11
C ASN A 205 -20.05 -17.43 -5.70
N ALA A 206 -18.88 -16.79 -5.57
CA ALA A 206 -18.14 -16.75 -4.30
C ALA A 206 -17.98 -15.32 -3.80
N PRO A 207 -18.32 -15.02 -2.54
CA PRO A 207 -18.13 -13.68 -1.99
C PRO A 207 -16.65 -13.36 -1.79
N VAL A 208 -16.31 -12.07 -1.87
CA VAL A 208 -14.94 -11.56 -1.89
C VAL A 208 -14.71 -10.61 -0.73
N PHE A 209 -13.63 -10.84 0.01
CA PHE A 209 -13.06 -9.83 0.90
C PHE A 209 -11.61 -9.53 0.53
N THR A 210 -11.15 -8.32 0.87
CA THR A 210 -9.80 -7.88 0.53
C THR A 210 -8.90 -7.83 1.75
N THR A 211 -7.57 -7.90 1.54
CA THR A 211 -6.61 -7.46 2.57
C THR A 211 -6.68 -5.95 2.73
N ASN A 212 -6.14 -5.39 3.83
CA ASN A 212 -6.04 -3.94 4.00
C ASN A 212 -5.26 -3.29 2.83
N THR A 213 -4.13 -3.86 2.43
CA THR A 213 -3.34 -3.38 1.29
C THR A 213 -4.01 -3.64 -0.07
N GLY A 214 -4.93 -4.58 -0.12
CA GLY A 214 -5.75 -4.93 -1.28
C GLY A 214 -7.09 -4.20 -1.34
N LYS A 215 -7.45 -3.42 -0.34
CA LYS A 215 -8.70 -2.63 -0.36
C LYS A 215 -8.78 -1.81 -1.64
N SER A 216 -9.92 -1.81 -2.30
CA SER A 216 -10.18 -1.34 -3.67
C SER A 216 -9.82 -2.31 -4.81
N ALA A 217 -9.29 -3.50 -4.53
CA ALA A 217 -9.09 -4.54 -5.56
C ALA A 217 -10.40 -5.13 -6.08
N PHE A 218 -11.43 -5.11 -5.25
CA PHE A 218 -12.79 -5.51 -5.58
C PHE A 218 -13.75 -4.38 -5.17
N PRO A 219 -14.75 -4.00 -5.98
CA PRO A 219 -15.64 -2.88 -5.64
C PRO A 219 -16.51 -3.22 -4.42
N GLU A 220 -16.40 -2.42 -3.36
CA GLU A 220 -17.08 -2.72 -2.08
C GLU A 220 -18.60 -2.49 -2.10
N ASN A 221 -19.12 -1.90 -3.18
CA ASN A 221 -20.56 -1.81 -3.47
C ASN A 221 -21.11 -2.99 -4.30
N HIS A 222 -20.27 -3.96 -4.65
CA HIS A 222 -20.69 -5.15 -5.38
C HIS A 222 -21.51 -6.10 -4.47
N PRO A 223 -22.57 -6.79 -4.96
CA PRO A 223 -23.39 -7.69 -4.12
C PRO A 223 -22.62 -8.82 -3.45
N LEU A 224 -21.52 -9.30 -4.07
CA LEU A 224 -20.63 -10.32 -3.49
C LEU A 224 -19.51 -9.72 -2.61
N SER A 225 -19.49 -8.42 -2.35
CA SER A 225 -18.43 -7.83 -1.54
C SER A 225 -18.70 -7.98 -0.05
N LEU A 226 -17.73 -8.52 0.65
CA LEU A 226 -17.72 -8.59 2.11
C LEU A 226 -16.97 -7.41 2.76
N GLY A 227 -16.33 -6.55 1.95
CA GLY A 227 -15.46 -5.48 2.43
C GLY A 227 -14.02 -5.94 2.69
N THR A 228 -13.36 -5.35 3.67
CA THR A 228 -11.93 -5.56 3.94
C THR A 228 -11.73 -6.34 5.24
N GLY A 229 -10.92 -7.40 5.17
CA GLY A 229 -10.47 -8.20 6.31
C GLY A 229 -9.17 -7.64 6.87
N ALA A 230 -9.25 -7.02 8.03
CA ALA A 230 -8.14 -6.42 8.76
C ALA A 230 -8.30 -6.67 10.27
N GLY A 231 -7.48 -6.05 11.10
CA GLY A 231 -7.65 -6.09 12.57
C GLY A 231 -9.03 -5.56 13.01
N THR A 232 -9.52 -4.54 12.32
CA THR A 232 -10.94 -4.14 12.31
C THR A 232 -11.54 -4.54 10.97
N MET A 233 -12.73 -5.14 10.99
CA MET A 233 -13.36 -5.66 9.78
C MET A 233 -14.87 -5.54 9.86
N THR A 234 -15.54 -5.68 8.74
CA THR A 234 -16.99 -5.75 8.67
C THR A 234 -17.52 -7.07 9.26
N LYS A 235 -18.76 -7.06 9.71
CA LYS A 235 -19.45 -8.28 10.19
C LYS A 235 -19.53 -9.34 9.08
N MET A 236 -19.66 -8.92 7.81
CA MET A 236 -19.71 -9.80 6.66
C MET A 236 -18.44 -10.64 6.53
N VAL A 237 -17.24 -10.02 6.65
CA VAL A 237 -15.99 -10.78 6.58
C VAL A 237 -15.94 -11.88 7.62
N ARG A 238 -16.26 -11.56 8.88
CA ARG A 238 -16.27 -12.56 9.97
C ARG A 238 -17.26 -13.68 9.69
N HIS A 239 -18.50 -13.31 9.37
CA HIS A 239 -19.59 -14.27 9.12
C HIS A 239 -19.24 -15.27 8.02
N PHE A 240 -18.83 -14.78 6.85
CA PHE A 240 -18.52 -15.66 5.71
C PHE A 240 -17.21 -16.43 5.90
N LEU A 241 -16.21 -15.82 6.55
CA LEU A 241 -14.96 -16.50 6.82
C LEU A 241 -15.16 -17.64 7.83
N ASP A 242 -15.98 -17.46 8.85
CA ASP A 242 -16.29 -18.51 9.84
C ASP A 242 -17.10 -19.67 9.19
N LYS A 243 -18.09 -19.34 8.34
CA LYS A 243 -18.93 -20.29 7.60
C LYS A 243 -18.17 -21.08 6.54
N SER A 244 -17.18 -20.45 5.86
CA SER A 244 -16.51 -21.03 4.70
C SER A 244 -15.84 -22.37 4.96
N ASP A 245 -15.85 -23.28 3.98
CA ASP A 245 -15.08 -24.53 3.96
C ASP A 245 -13.79 -24.40 3.12
N LEU A 246 -13.73 -23.38 2.24
CA LEU A 246 -12.55 -23.08 1.42
C LEU A 246 -12.26 -21.59 1.38
N VAL A 247 -10.98 -21.21 1.54
CA VAL A 247 -10.47 -19.85 1.33
C VAL A 247 -9.54 -19.84 0.12
N PHE A 248 -9.94 -19.11 -0.91
CA PHE A 248 -9.20 -18.94 -2.15
C PHE A 248 -8.43 -17.62 -2.15
N GLY A 249 -7.16 -17.65 -1.74
CA GLY A 249 -6.30 -16.47 -1.70
C GLY A 249 -5.73 -16.11 -3.08
N ILE A 250 -5.93 -14.90 -3.55
CA ILE A 250 -5.37 -14.42 -4.83
C ILE A 250 -4.61 -13.11 -4.60
N GLY A 251 -3.31 -13.12 -4.91
CA GLY A 251 -2.44 -11.95 -4.72
C GLY A 251 -2.28 -11.54 -3.27
N THR A 252 -2.53 -12.45 -2.33
CA THR A 252 -2.31 -12.30 -0.90
C THR A 252 -1.23 -13.26 -0.42
N SER A 253 -0.50 -12.86 0.62
CA SER A 253 0.57 -13.66 1.23
C SER A 253 0.10 -14.52 2.40
N PHE A 254 -1.18 -14.46 2.79
CA PHE A 254 -1.72 -15.07 4.01
C PHE A 254 -0.95 -14.72 5.31
N THR A 255 -0.17 -13.65 5.30
CA THR A 255 0.57 -13.19 6.49
C THR A 255 -0.41 -12.65 7.53
N THR A 256 -0.31 -13.14 8.77
CA THR A 256 -1.08 -12.63 9.91
C THR A 256 -0.27 -11.57 10.67
N ASN A 257 -0.86 -10.40 10.87
CA ASN A 257 -0.33 -9.31 11.67
C ASN A 257 -1.47 -8.48 12.29
N LEU A 258 -1.15 -7.40 12.99
CA LEU A 258 -2.16 -6.54 13.64
C LEU A 258 -3.16 -5.89 12.66
N ALA A 259 -2.82 -5.82 11.39
CA ALA A 259 -3.65 -5.21 10.35
C ALA A 259 -4.21 -6.24 9.36
N SER A 260 -4.23 -7.51 9.70
CA SER A 260 -4.78 -8.59 8.87
C SER A 260 -5.79 -9.43 9.64
N VAL A 261 -6.59 -10.20 8.91
CA VAL A 261 -7.48 -11.19 9.48
C VAL A 261 -6.82 -12.58 9.42
N GLY A 262 -6.84 -13.30 10.53
CA GLY A 262 -6.43 -14.71 10.58
C GLY A 262 -7.51 -15.60 9.95
N VAL A 263 -7.09 -16.56 9.14
CA VAL A 263 -7.99 -17.59 8.59
C VAL A 263 -8.18 -18.68 9.64
N PRO A 264 -9.43 -19.01 10.03
CA PRO A 264 -9.68 -20.09 10.99
C PRO A 264 -9.16 -21.44 10.49
N ALA A 265 -8.75 -22.31 11.43
CA ALA A 265 -8.28 -23.66 11.10
C ALA A 265 -9.37 -24.54 10.49
N GLY A 266 -8.97 -25.62 9.79
CA GLY A 266 -9.86 -26.62 9.24
C GLY A 266 -10.46 -26.31 7.87
N LYS A 267 -10.02 -25.24 7.22
CA LYS A 267 -10.47 -24.84 5.88
C LYS A 267 -9.51 -25.33 4.80
N THR A 268 -10.05 -25.65 3.62
CA THR A 268 -9.21 -25.86 2.43
C THR A 268 -8.59 -24.55 1.99
N LEU A 269 -7.26 -24.48 1.92
CA LEU A 269 -6.53 -23.28 1.53
C LEU A 269 -5.97 -23.44 0.13
N VAL A 270 -6.36 -22.53 -0.76
CA VAL A 270 -5.76 -22.35 -2.10
C VAL A 270 -5.08 -21.00 -2.13
N GLN A 271 -3.83 -20.93 -2.59
CA GLN A 271 -3.11 -19.66 -2.70
C GLN A 271 -2.55 -19.43 -4.11
N CYS A 272 -2.90 -18.30 -4.70
CA CYS A 272 -2.29 -17.81 -5.94
C CYS A 272 -1.40 -16.60 -5.61
N THR A 273 -0.09 -16.73 -5.86
CA THR A 273 0.91 -15.68 -5.59
C THR A 273 1.99 -15.66 -6.68
N VAL A 274 2.70 -14.55 -6.79
CA VAL A 274 3.87 -14.42 -7.69
C VAL A 274 5.20 -14.72 -7.00
N ASP A 275 5.18 -15.01 -5.69
CA ASP A 275 6.39 -15.19 -4.87
C ASP A 275 6.30 -16.50 -4.06
N GLU A 276 7.19 -17.44 -4.36
CA GLU A 276 7.28 -18.72 -3.64
C GLU A 276 7.52 -18.59 -2.14
N LYS A 277 8.10 -17.46 -1.70
CA LYS A 277 8.32 -17.16 -0.28
C LYS A 277 7.02 -16.96 0.50
N ASP A 278 5.90 -16.77 -0.18
CA ASP A 278 4.59 -16.63 0.46
C ASP A 278 3.92 -17.99 0.74
N LEU A 279 4.42 -19.08 0.14
CA LEU A 279 3.80 -20.38 0.28
C LEU A 279 4.14 -21.05 1.61
N ASN A 280 3.16 -21.74 2.19
CA ASN A 280 3.32 -22.57 3.39
C ASN A 280 4.03 -21.88 4.57
N LYS A 281 3.81 -20.56 4.75
CA LYS A 281 4.43 -19.80 5.85
C LYS A 281 3.81 -20.13 7.21
N GLU A 282 2.60 -19.65 7.42
CA GLU A 282 1.89 -19.75 8.68
C GLU A 282 0.87 -20.89 8.67
N GLN A 283 0.36 -21.22 7.50
CA GLN A 283 -0.63 -22.29 7.32
C GLN A 283 -0.20 -23.21 6.17
N GLN A 284 -0.48 -24.49 6.32
CA GLN A 284 -0.27 -25.47 5.27
C GLN A 284 -1.31 -25.28 4.17
N LEU A 285 -0.85 -25.15 2.94
CA LEU A 285 -1.71 -25.02 1.78
C LEU A 285 -2.14 -26.39 1.26
N HIS A 286 -3.36 -26.46 0.73
CA HIS A 286 -3.86 -27.62 0.00
C HIS A 286 -3.51 -27.54 -1.48
N HIS A 287 -3.59 -26.33 -2.05
CA HIS A 287 -3.20 -26.07 -3.44
C HIS A 287 -2.49 -24.72 -3.53
N ALA A 288 -1.50 -24.64 -4.41
CA ALA A 288 -0.76 -23.41 -4.68
C ALA A 288 -0.64 -23.21 -6.19
N VAL A 289 -0.72 -21.95 -6.64
CA VAL A 289 -0.49 -21.53 -8.01
C VAL A 289 0.51 -20.38 -8.01
N ILE A 290 1.67 -20.55 -8.63
CA ILE A 290 2.66 -19.47 -8.82
C ILE A 290 2.41 -18.78 -10.14
N GLY A 291 2.07 -17.48 -10.11
CA GLY A 291 1.86 -16.70 -11.31
C GLY A 291 1.34 -15.29 -11.06
N ASP A 292 1.35 -14.47 -12.12
CA ASP A 292 0.75 -13.13 -12.12
C ASP A 292 -0.77 -13.25 -11.95
N ALA A 293 -1.35 -12.50 -11.01
CA ALA A 293 -2.75 -12.65 -10.66
C ALA A 293 -3.69 -12.49 -11.86
N LYS A 294 -3.40 -11.58 -12.81
CA LYS A 294 -4.25 -11.41 -14.02
C LYS A 294 -4.22 -12.61 -14.94
N LEU A 295 -3.02 -13.15 -15.18
CA LEU A 295 -2.86 -14.32 -16.04
C LEU A 295 -3.47 -15.56 -15.39
N VAL A 296 -3.23 -15.74 -14.10
CA VAL A 296 -3.79 -16.86 -13.31
C VAL A 296 -5.33 -16.80 -13.28
N ILE A 297 -5.93 -15.63 -13.01
CA ILE A 297 -7.41 -15.53 -12.97
C ILE A 297 -8.01 -15.86 -14.34
N ARG A 298 -7.41 -15.42 -15.44
CA ARG A 298 -7.87 -15.79 -16.79
C ARG A 298 -7.83 -17.30 -17.02
N GLN A 299 -6.73 -17.96 -16.60
CA GLN A 299 -6.65 -19.42 -16.65
C GLN A 299 -7.70 -20.10 -15.75
N LEU A 300 -7.97 -19.56 -14.56
CA LEU A 300 -9.02 -20.06 -13.67
C LEU A 300 -10.41 -19.94 -14.31
N ILE A 301 -10.74 -18.80 -14.92
CA ILE A 301 -12.01 -18.58 -15.63
C ILE A 301 -12.18 -19.62 -16.77
N GLU A 302 -11.14 -19.78 -17.60
CA GLU A 302 -11.15 -20.76 -18.69
C GLU A 302 -11.33 -22.20 -18.17
N GLU A 303 -10.66 -22.53 -17.07
CA GLU A 303 -10.73 -23.86 -16.48
C GLU A 303 -12.07 -24.14 -15.79
N VAL A 304 -12.67 -23.14 -15.14
CA VAL A 304 -14.05 -23.25 -14.60
C VAL A 304 -15.04 -23.54 -15.74
N ALA A 305 -14.90 -22.83 -16.88
CA ALA A 305 -15.77 -23.08 -18.03
C ALA A 305 -15.61 -24.49 -18.61
N LYS A 306 -14.42 -25.11 -18.51
CA LYS A 306 -14.20 -26.51 -18.94
C LYS A 306 -14.81 -27.51 -17.98
N GLN A 307 -14.67 -27.30 -16.66
CA GLN A 307 -15.10 -28.25 -15.62
C GLN A 307 -16.60 -28.15 -15.29
N ALA A 308 -17.18 -26.93 -15.31
CA ALA A 308 -18.54 -26.65 -14.90
C ALA A 308 -19.43 -26.06 -16.00
N GLY A 309 -18.89 -25.88 -17.21
CA GLY A 309 -19.58 -25.20 -18.32
C GLY A 309 -19.44 -23.66 -18.28
N PRO A 310 -19.89 -22.96 -19.34
CA PRO A 310 -19.68 -21.52 -19.50
C PRO A 310 -20.42 -20.67 -18.46
N GLU A 311 -21.47 -21.19 -17.83
CA GLU A 311 -22.23 -20.55 -16.76
C GLU A 311 -21.56 -20.71 -15.39
N GLY A 312 -20.49 -21.50 -15.29
CA GLY A 312 -19.78 -21.79 -14.06
C GLY A 312 -20.65 -22.41 -12.97
N ARG A 313 -20.44 -21.96 -11.73
CA ARG A 313 -21.24 -22.35 -10.58
C ARG A 313 -22.47 -21.45 -10.51
N LYS A 314 -23.63 -21.97 -10.92
CA LYS A 314 -24.89 -21.21 -10.91
C LYS A 314 -25.27 -20.75 -9.50
N GLY A 315 -25.37 -19.45 -9.31
CA GLY A 315 -25.98 -18.85 -8.11
C GLY A 315 -27.50 -18.82 -8.21
N ASP A 316 -28.15 -18.98 -7.08
CA ASP A 316 -29.60 -18.80 -6.94
C ASP A 316 -29.97 -17.45 -6.28
N GLY A 317 -28.97 -16.56 -6.09
CA GLY A 317 -29.11 -15.27 -5.41
C GLY A 317 -29.06 -15.36 -3.88
N SER A 318 -28.90 -16.56 -3.32
CA SER A 318 -28.87 -16.76 -1.85
C SER A 318 -27.64 -16.13 -1.20
N VAL A 319 -26.48 -16.20 -1.85
CA VAL A 319 -25.23 -15.64 -1.35
C VAL A 319 -25.31 -14.11 -1.26
N GLU A 320 -25.78 -13.45 -2.33
CA GLU A 320 -25.95 -12.00 -2.37
C GLU A 320 -27.00 -11.53 -1.35
N ALA A 321 -28.11 -12.28 -1.20
CA ALA A 321 -29.14 -12.01 -0.20
C ALA A 321 -28.57 -12.15 1.23
N GLU A 322 -27.74 -13.15 1.50
CA GLU A 322 -27.08 -13.34 2.80
C GLU A 322 -26.08 -12.21 3.08
N VAL A 323 -25.25 -11.83 2.09
CA VAL A 323 -24.32 -10.67 2.21
C VAL A 323 -25.11 -9.42 2.58
N LYS A 324 -26.18 -9.14 1.83
CA LYS A 324 -27.03 -7.96 2.09
C LYS A 324 -27.63 -7.99 3.49
N ARG A 325 -28.20 -9.11 3.91
CA ARG A 325 -28.79 -9.25 5.25
C ARG A 325 -27.80 -8.96 6.36
N VAL A 326 -26.60 -9.59 6.29
CA VAL A 326 -25.56 -9.39 7.30
C VAL A 326 -25.04 -7.97 7.30
N LYS A 327 -24.97 -7.33 6.11
CA LYS A 327 -24.58 -5.92 5.96
C LYS A 327 -25.60 -4.98 6.58
N ASP A 328 -26.89 -5.20 6.31
CA ASP A 328 -27.98 -4.39 6.84
C ASP A 328 -28.01 -4.48 8.38
N GLU A 329 -27.93 -5.68 8.96
CA GLU A 329 -27.83 -5.90 10.41
C GLU A 329 -26.62 -5.19 11.03
N TRP A 330 -25.46 -5.27 10.38
CA TRP A 330 -24.24 -4.62 10.85
C TRP A 330 -24.35 -3.09 10.80
N LEU A 331 -24.90 -2.53 9.72
CA LEU A 331 -25.12 -1.09 9.60
C LEU A 331 -26.13 -0.59 10.62
N GLU A 332 -27.21 -1.33 10.89
CA GLU A 332 -28.19 -1.00 11.94
C GLU A 332 -27.51 -0.86 13.32
N GLU A 333 -26.61 -1.80 13.67
CA GLU A 333 -25.83 -1.76 14.92
C GLU A 333 -24.94 -0.49 15.01
N TRP A 334 -24.35 -0.03 13.89
CA TRP A 334 -23.40 1.08 13.87
C TRP A 334 -24.01 2.44 13.53
N MET A 335 -25.21 2.46 12.98
CA MET A 335 -25.88 3.71 12.56
C MET A 335 -25.93 4.78 13.66
N PRO A 336 -26.17 4.46 14.94
CA PRO A 336 -26.14 5.47 16.01
C PRO A 336 -24.79 6.19 16.16
N LEU A 337 -23.66 5.53 15.87
CA LEU A 337 -22.33 6.16 15.89
C LEU A 337 -22.00 6.86 14.58
N LEU A 338 -22.44 6.28 13.46
CA LEU A 338 -22.21 6.81 12.11
C LEU A 338 -22.97 8.13 11.85
N THR A 339 -24.06 8.35 12.57
CA THR A 339 -24.91 9.55 12.45
C THR A 339 -24.99 10.35 13.75
N SER A 340 -24.08 10.11 14.70
CA SER A 340 -24.05 10.78 16.00
C SER A 340 -23.91 12.30 15.87
N ASP A 341 -24.69 13.06 16.64
CA ASP A 341 -24.58 14.52 16.76
C ASP A 341 -23.79 14.96 18.00
N GLU A 342 -23.07 14.04 18.65
CA GLU A 342 -22.28 14.35 19.85
C GLU A 342 -21.16 15.38 19.57
N VAL A 343 -20.82 16.13 20.63
CA VAL A 343 -19.73 17.11 20.61
C VAL A 343 -18.77 16.77 21.75
N PRO A 344 -17.48 16.53 21.44
CA PRO A 344 -16.81 16.58 20.13
C PRO A 344 -17.32 15.51 19.14
N ILE A 345 -17.17 15.78 17.84
CA ILE A 345 -17.68 14.93 16.76
C ILE A 345 -17.13 13.50 16.88
N ASN A 346 -18.02 12.51 16.76
CA ASN A 346 -17.65 11.12 16.71
C ASN A 346 -16.82 10.82 15.44
N PRO A 347 -15.65 10.15 15.55
CA PRO A 347 -14.80 9.89 14.38
C PRO A 347 -15.46 8.97 13.33
N TYR A 348 -16.39 8.11 13.72
CA TYR A 348 -17.15 7.29 12.76
C TYR A 348 -18.09 8.14 11.89
N ARG A 349 -18.69 9.19 12.48
CA ARG A 349 -19.51 10.18 11.75
C ARG A 349 -18.68 10.90 10.68
N VAL A 350 -17.43 11.27 10.99
CA VAL A 350 -16.52 11.92 10.03
C VAL A 350 -16.28 11.04 8.81
N ILE A 351 -16.06 9.74 9.00
CA ILE A 351 -15.82 8.79 7.92
C ILE A 351 -17.09 8.55 7.09
N TRP A 352 -18.23 8.44 7.77
CA TRP A 352 -19.53 8.27 7.14
C TRP A 352 -19.91 9.46 6.26
N ASP A 353 -19.78 10.67 6.80
CA ASP A 353 -20.05 11.89 6.06
C ASP A 353 -19.08 12.08 4.88
N LEU A 354 -17.78 11.76 5.06
CA LEU A 354 -16.81 11.77 3.97
C LEU A 354 -17.29 10.87 2.83
N MET A 355 -17.65 9.62 3.13
CA MET A 355 -18.09 8.65 2.12
C MET A 355 -19.31 9.12 1.32
N HIS A 356 -20.23 9.86 1.97
CA HIS A 356 -21.45 10.35 1.33
C HIS A 356 -21.31 11.75 0.68
N THR A 357 -20.18 12.43 0.95
CA THR A 357 -19.94 13.78 0.42
C THR A 357 -19.08 13.76 -0.85
N VAL A 358 -18.11 12.83 -0.93
CA VAL A 358 -17.16 12.80 -2.05
C VAL A 358 -17.65 11.91 -3.20
N ASP A 359 -17.27 12.24 -4.43
CA ASP A 359 -17.36 11.30 -5.54
C ASP A 359 -16.29 10.23 -5.39
N ARG A 360 -16.68 9.05 -4.92
CA ARG A 360 -15.79 7.90 -4.68
C ARG A 360 -15.12 7.37 -5.94
N THR A 361 -15.62 7.69 -7.12
CA THR A 361 -14.98 7.32 -8.39
C THR A 361 -13.79 8.24 -8.72
N GLN A 362 -13.83 9.48 -8.21
CA GLN A 362 -12.81 10.52 -8.43
C GLN A 362 -11.98 10.82 -7.18
N THR A 363 -12.17 10.07 -6.10
CA THR A 363 -11.47 10.29 -4.83
C THR A 363 -10.55 9.12 -4.51
N ILE A 364 -9.34 9.44 -4.04
CA ILE A 364 -8.40 8.50 -3.46
C ILE A 364 -8.35 8.78 -1.96
N VAL A 365 -8.67 7.79 -1.14
CA VAL A 365 -8.55 7.88 0.32
C VAL A 365 -7.35 7.08 0.80
N THR A 366 -6.62 7.62 1.74
CA THR A 366 -5.60 6.91 2.51
C THR A 366 -5.71 7.26 3.99
N HIS A 367 -5.00 6.56 4.81
CA HIS A 367 -5.03 6.72 6.26
C HIS A 367 -3.62 6.83 6.83
N ASP A 368 -3.51 7.26 8.08
CA ASP A 368 -2.32 7.06 8.89
C ASP A 368 -2.51 5.89 9.85
N SER A 369 -1.51 5.59 10.66
CA SER A 369 -1.52 4.45 11.57
C SER A 369 -2.48 4.64 12.76
N GLY A 370 -2.90 3.54 13.36
CA GLY A 370 -3.78 3.52 14.54
C GLY A 370 -5.26 3.73 14.21
N HIS A 371 -5.98 4.46 15.03
CA HIS A 371 -7.43 4.68 14.90
C HIS A 371 -7.88 5.18 13.52
N PRO A 372 -7.17 6.11 12.84
CA PRO A 372 -7.55 6.52 11.49
C PRO A 372 -7.68 5.33 10.52
N ARG A 373 -6.70 4.39 10.55
CA ARG A 373 -6.77 3.14 9.77
C ARG A 373 -7.94 2.27 10.22
N ASP A 374 -7.99 1.99 11.53
CA ASP A 374 -8.89 0.98 12.10
C ASP A 374 -10.36 1.38 11.98
N GLN A 375 -10.65 2.68 11.99
CA GLN A 375 -12.00 3.23 11.82
C GLN A 375 -12.39 3.42 10.35
N THR A 376 -11.44 3.77 9.48
CA THR A 376 -11.75 4.00 8.06
C THR A 376 -11.97 2.69 7.28
N ILE A 377 -11.21 1.64 7.60
CA ILE A 377 -11.27 0.37 6.86
C ILE A 377 -12.68 -0.20 6.75
N PRO A 378 -13.46 -0.37 7.85
CA PRO A 378 -14.77 -0.99 7.76
C PRO A 378 -15.85 -0.09 7.18
N PHE A 379 -15.74 1.24 7.29
CA PHE A 379 -16.85 2.16 7.00
C PHE A 379 -16.68 3.00 5.74
N TYR A 380 -15.50 3.08 5.14
CA TYR A 380 -15.32 3.73 3.84
C TYR A 380 -15.29 2.68 2.74
N GLU A 381 -16.30 2.68 1.86
CA GLU A 381 -16.36 1.76 0.72
C GLU A 381 -15.57 2.30 -0.47
N ALA A 382 -14.53 1.58 -0.86
CA ALA A 382 -13.75 1.85 -2.07
C ALA A 382 -14.39 1.12 -3.27
N ILE A 383 -14.80 1.86 -4.29
CA ILE A 383 -15.59 1.31 -5.42
C ILE A 383 -14.84 1.25 -6.75
N VAL A 384 -13.65 1.82 -6.82
CA VAL A 384 -12.77 1.75 -8.01
C VAL A 384 -11.36 1.35 -7.62
N PRO A 385 -10.63 0.64 -8.48
CA PRO A 385 -9.24 0.28 -8.22
C PRO A 385 -8.38 1.51 -7.92
N ARG A 386 -7.53 1.41 -6.88
CA ARG A 386 -6.72 2.52 -6.35
C ARG A 386 -7.52 3.73 -5.85
N GLY A 387 -8.82 3.62 -5.68
CA GLY A 387 -9.63 4.59 -4.92
C GLY A 387 -9.34 4.58 -3.41
N TYR A 388 -8.58 3.59 -2.95
CA TYR A 388 -8.05 3.51 -1.59
C TYR A 388 -6.60 3.02 -1.61
N LEU A 389 -5.73 3.66 -0.83
CA LEU A 389 -4.34 3.25 -0.65
C LEU A 389 -4.15 2.74 0.78
N GLY A 390 -4.52 1.48 1.01
CA GLY A 390 -4.36 0.82 2.29
C GLY A 390 -2.93 0.34 2.56
N TRP A 391 -2.53 0.30 3.83
CA TRP A 391 -1.25 -0.19 4.29
C TRP A 391 -1.32 -0.64 5.76
N GLY A 392 -0.40 -1.47 6.21
CA GLY A 392 -0.46 -1.98 7.57
C GLY A 392 0.52 -3.11 7.92
N ASN A 393 1.34 -3.56 6.98
CA ASN A 393 2.41 -4.52 7.29
C ASN A 393 3.52 -3.87 8.11
N SER A 394 3.74 -2.55 7.91
CA SER A 394 4.62 -1.73 8.74
C SER A 394 3.85 -0.49 9.18
N SER A 395 3.52 -0.38 10.46
CA SER A 395 2.58 0.62 10.97
C SER A 395 3.28 1.91 11.41
N GLN A 396 3.89 2.65 10.47
CA GLN A 396 4.58 3.92 10.76
C GLN A 396 3.60 5.08 10.92
N LEU A 397 3.77 5.89 11.96
CA LEU A 397 3.07 7.16 12.14
C LEU A 397 3.68 8.26 11.25
N GLY A 398 2.83 9.12 10.69
CA GLY A 398 3.24 10.20 9.79
C GLY A 398 3.47 9.78 8.34
N TYR A 399 3.21 8.52 8.01
CA TYR A 399 3.36 7.99 6.65
C TYR A 399 2.29 8.51 5.69
N GLY A 400 1.05 8.62 6.17
CA GLY A 400 -0.14 8.94 5.35
C GLY A 400 -0.03 10.26 4.61
N LEU A 401 0.59 11.29 5.22
CA LEU A 401 0.76 12.60 4.59
C LEU A 401 1.62 12.53 3.31
N GLY A 402 2.80 11.92 3.39
CA GLY A 402 3.66 11.73 2.22
C GLY A 402 3.01 10.86 1.15
N LEU A 403 2.36 9.76 1.56
CA LEU A 403 1.63 8.88 0.67
C LEU A 403 0.55 9.64 -0.13
N ALA A 404 -0.24 10.48 0.54
CA ALA A 404 -1.28 11.30 -0.10
C ALA A 404 -0.69 12.31 -1.10
N MET A 405 0.38 13.01 -0.72
CA MET A 405 1.07 13.92 -1.64
C MET A 405 1.58 13.20 -2.89
N GLY A 406 2.20 12.04 -2.72
CA GLY A 406 2.66 11.21 -3.83
C GLY A 406 1.52 10.73 -4.72
N ALA A 407 0.42 10.30 -4.12
CA ALA A 407 -0.80 9.89 -4.85
C ALA A 407 -1.37 11.05 -5.67
N LYS A 408 -1.43 12.27 -5.11
CA LYS A 408 -1.88 13.46 -5.85
C LYS A 408 -0.99 13.80 -7.04
N LEU A 409 0.32 13.69 -6.90
CA LEU A 409 1.26 13.88 -8.01
C LEU A 409 1.11 12.79 -9.09
N GLY A 410 0.75 11.58 -8.69
CA GLY A 410 0.53 10.46 -9.61
C GLY A 410 -0.84 10.50 -10.31
N ALA A 411 -1.85 11.10 -9.68
CA ALA A 411 -3.22 11.24 -10.17
C ALA A 411 -3.71 12.68 -9.95
N PRO A 412 -3.21 13.64 -10.73
CA PRO A 412 -3.44 15.08 -10.49
C PRO A 412 -4.91 15.49 -10.59
N ASP A 413 -5.71 14.77 -11.36
CA ASP A 413 -7.13 15.08 -11.58
C ASP A 413 -8.03 14.56 -10.46
N LYS A 414 -7.53 13.66 -9.61
CA LYS A 414 -8.32 13.09 -8.52
C LYS A 414 -8.22 13.90 -7.24
N MET A 415 -9.30 13.94 -6.47
CA MET A 415 -9.26 14.37 -5.08
C MET A 415 -8.47 13.34 -4.26
N VAL A 416 -7.60 13.81 -3.37
CA VAL A 416 -6.86 12.91 -2.46
C VAL A 416 -7.14 13.34 -1.03
N VAL A 417 -7.60 12.38 -0.23
CA VAL A 417 -7.93 12.57 1.19
C VAL A 417 -7.04 11.67 2.04
N ASN A 418 -6.39 12.25 3.03
CA ASN A 418 -5.64 11.53 4.05
C ASN A 418 -6.32 11.67 5.40
N ILE A 419 -6.57 10.56 6.10
CA ILE A 419 -7.12 10.56 7.46
C ILE A 419 -6.00 10.18 8.41
N MET A 420 -5.64 11.06 9.34
CA MET A 420 -4.52 10.83 10.25
C MET A 420 -4.83 11.30 11.68
N GLY A 421 -4.08 10.76 12.63
CA GLY A 421 -4.19 11.16 14.03
C GLY A 421 -3.32 12.38 14.35
N ASP A 422 -3.59 13.00 15.48
CA ASP A 422 -2.85 14.14 16.03
C ASP A 422 -1.37 13.82 16.31
N ALA A 423 -1.06 12.64 16.83
CA ALA A 423 0.32 12.20 17.01
C ALA A 423 1.06 12.07 15.66
N ALA A 424 0.39 11.57 14.63
CA ALA A 424 0.95 11.40 13.28
C ALA A 424 1.23 12.75 12.60
N ILE A 425 0.31 13.72 12.71
CA ILE A 425 0.55 15.08 12.20
C ILE A 425 1.70 15.76 12.95
N GLY A 426 1.85 15.51 14.24
CA GLY A 426 3.00 15.99 15.02
C GLY A 426 4.35 15.48 14.50
N MET A 427 4.39 14.30 13.88
CA MET A 427 5.61 13.71 13.32
C MET A 427 5.92 14.13 11.88
N ALA A 428 4.90 14.43 11.07
CA ALA A 428 5.06 14.69 9.63
C ALA A 428 4.48 16.03 9.17
N GLY A 429 3.79 16.77 10.03
CA GLY A 429 3.03 17.96 9.66
C GLY A 429 3.86 19.10 9.07
N MET A 430 5.17 19.15 9.32
CA MET A 430 6.06 20.14 8.69
C MET A 430 6.09 19.98 7.17
N ASP A 431 5.77 18.80 6.63
CA ASP A 431 5.70 18.55 5.19
C ASP A 431 4.40 19.07 4.53
N ILE A 432 3.48 19.68 5.30
CA ILE A 432 2.39 20.50 4.76
C ILE A 432 3.01 21.69 3.96
N GLU A 433 4.14 22.24 4.41
CA GLU A 433 4.87 23.23 3.67
C GLU A 433 5.33 22.71 2.30
N THR A 434 5.75 21.45 2.23
CA THR A 434 6.10 20.79 0.95
C THR A 434 4.89 20.75 0.01
N ALA A 435 3.70 20.40 0.52
CA ALA A 435 2.48 20.39 -0.27
C ALA A 435 2.14 21.80 -0.81
N VAL A 436 2.28 22.84 0.03
CA VAL A 436 2.02 24.24 -0.36
C VAL A 436 3.02 24.70 -1.40
N ARG A 437 4.33 24.54 -1.15
CA ARG A 437 5.41 24.98 -2.03
C ARG A 437 5.36 24.36 -3.41
N HIS A 438 5.00 23.08 -3.49
CA HIS A 438 4.87 22.34 -4.74
C HIS A 438 3.45 22.32 -5.32
N LYS A 439 2.51 23.06 -4.72
CA LYS A 439 1.10 23.16 -5.15
C LYS A 439 0.45 21.77 -5.30
N ILE A 440 0.56 20.94 -4.27
CA ILE A 440 0.00 19.59 -4.20
C ILE A 440 -1.27 19.65 -3.34
N PRO A 441 -2.44 19.90 -3.93
CA PRO A 441 -3.69 20.03 -3.16
C PRO A 441 -4.17 18.66 -2.69
N ILE A 442 -4.13 18.46 -1.36
CA ILE A 442 -4.68 17.29 -0.67
C ILE A 442 -5.57 17.76 0.48
N LEU A 443 -6.57 16.96 0.84
CA LEU A 443 -7.33 17.15 2.07
C LEU A 443 -6.75 16.24 3.15
N THR A 444 -6.34 16.80 4.27
CA THR A 444 -5.94 16.04 5.45
C THR A 444 -6.95 16.24 6.57
N ILE A 445 -7.60 15.16 6.98
CA ILE A 445 -8.53 15.13 8.12
C ILE A 445 -7.77 14.62 9.34
N VAL A 446 -7.66 15.43 10.38
CA VAL A 446 -6.96 15.07 11.62
C VAL A 446 -7.97 14.67 12.69
N LEU A 447 -7.95 13.40 13.07
CA LEU A 447 -8.70 12.88 14.21
C LEU A 447 -7.90 13.15 15.49
N ASN A 448 -8.27 14.25 16.18
CA ASN A 448 -7.54 14.72 17.35
C ASN A 448 -8.21 14.24 18.64
N ASN A 449 -7.54 13.33 19.33
CA ASN A 449 -7.98 12.84 20.66
C ASN A 449 -6.96 13.09 21.77
N HIS A 450 -5.88 13.82 21.49
CA HIS A 450 -4.80 14.20 22.41
C HIS A 450 -4.04 13.02 23.04
N VAL A 451 -4.13 11.81 22.48
CA VAL A 451 -3.44 10.63 23.01
C VAL A 451 -2.93 9.72 21.88
N LEU A 452 -1.88 8.94 22.18
CA LEU A 452 -1.48 7.80 21.36
C LEU A 452 -2.41 6.62 21.58
N SER A 453 -3.64 6.71 21.01
CA SER A 453 -4.57 5.59 20.88
C SER A 453 -4.66 4.67 22.11
N GLY A 454 -4.83 3.39 21.97
CA GLY A 454 -4.97 2.41 23.05
C GLY A 454 -3.79 2.25 24.03
N TYR A 455 -2.68 2.98 23.86
CA TYR A 455 -1.49 2.83 24.72
C TYR A 455 -1.74 3.17 26.18
N ALA A 456 -2.61 4.13 26.48
CA ALA A 456 -2.99 4.44 27.86
C ALA A 456 -3.59 3.21 28.58
N ARG A 457 -4.39 2.41 27.86
CA ARG A 457 -4.94 1.13 28.37
C ARG A 457 -3.85 0.08 28.55
N ASN A 458 -2.90 0.01 27.62
CA ASN A 458 -1.82 -0.98 27.64
C ASN A 458 -0.75 -0.68 28.70
N TYR A 459 -0.56 0.60 29.03
CA TYR A 459 0.46 1.07 29.98
C TYR A 459 -0.15 1.98 31.05
N PRO A 460 -1.13 1.51 31.86
CA PRO A 460 -1.87 2.36 32.80
C PRO A 460 -0.98 3.02 33.85
N VAL A 461 -0.04 2.28 34.40
CA VAL A 461 0.86 2.80 35.46
C VAL A 461 1.77 3.91 34.96
N ALA A 462 2.35 3.72 33.73
CA ALA A 462 3.21 4.74 33.14
C ALA A 462 2.41 5.98 32.73
N THR A 463 1.18 5.79 32.26
CA THR A 463 0.27 6.89 31.91
C THR A 463 -0.15 7.69 33.16
N GLU A 464 -0.58 6.99 34.21
CA GLU A 464 -1.05 7.61 35.44
C GLU A 464 0.06 8.39 36.17
N ARG A 465 1.26 7.78 36.31
CA ARG A 465 2.36 8.37 37.06
C ARG A 465 3.16 9.42 36.31
N PHE A 466 3.30 9.28 34.99
CA PHE A 466 4.24 10.07 34.18
C PHE A 466 3.61 10.73 32.96
N GLY A 467 2.34 10.51 32.67
CA GLY A 467 1.70 11.00 31.46
C GLY A 467 2.35 10.51 30.17
N SER A 468 3.05 9.35 30.23
CA SER A 468 4.00 8.90 29.18
C SER A 468 3.42 8.61 27.81
N VAL A 469 2.10 8.54 27.67
CA VAL A 469 1.38 8.34 26.39
C VAL A 469 0.35 9.43 26.11
N SER A 470 0.25 10.41 27.00
CA SER A 470 -0.51 11.63 26.75
C SER A 470 0.43 12.66 26.16
N TYR A 471 0.07 13.21 25.03
CA TYR A 471 0.83 14.30 24.42
C TYR A 471 0.16 15.61 24.77
N THR A 472 0.93 16.54 25.34
CA THR A 472 0.62 17.95 25.16
C THR A 472 0.97 18.27 23.71
N HIS A 473 0.10 17.87 22.78
CA HIS A 473 0.26 18.34 21.42
C HIS A 473 0.18 19.85 21.44
N LEU A 474 0.99 20.44 20.59
CA LEU A 474 0.85 21.82 20.19
C LEU A 474 -0.66 22.08 20.04
N ARG A 475 -1.24 22.77 20.98
CA ARG A 475 -2.62 23.19 20.87
C ARG A 475 -2.72 23.92 19.55
N ALA A 476 -3.76 23.67 18.77
CA ALA A 476 -4.01 24.32 17.50
C ALA A 476 -3.86 25.86 17.54
N HIS A 477 -3.83 26.44 18.75
CA HIS A 477 -3.59 27.85 19.02
C HIS A 477 -2.14 28.32 18.80
N GLU A 478 -1.13 27.44 18.80
CA GLU A 478 0.26 27.90 18.84
C GLU A 478 1.03 27.74 17.53
N THR A 479 0.59 26.88 16.60
CA THR A 479 1.34 26.69 15.35
C THR A 479 0.48 26.47 14.11
N LEU A 480 -0.69 25.86 14.20
CA LEU A 480 -1.52 25.48 13.06
C LEU A 480 -2.62 26.49 12.73
N ARG A 481 -2.96 27.39 13.63
CA ARG A 481 -4.01 28.40 13.42
C ARG A 481 -3.74 29.29 12.21
N TYR A 482 -2.48 29.54 11.91
CA TYR A 482 -2.08 30.33 10.75
C TYR A 482 -1.92 29.52 9.46
N LEU A 483 -1.70 28.20 9.53
CA LEU A 483 -1.53 27.32 8.38
C LEU A 483 -2.87 26.71 7.92
N VAL A 484 -3.71 26.29 8.84
CA VAL A 484 -5.00 25.64 8.52
C VAL A 484 -6.05 26.67 8.08
N CYS A 485 -6.11 27.83 8.73
CA CYS A 485 -7.07 28.89 8.35
C CYS A 485 -6.76 29.57 7.01
N ARG A 486 -5.50 29.60 6.58
CA ARG A 486 -5.14 30.17 5.27
C ARG A 486 -5.38 29.23 4.10
N LEU A 487 -5.33 27.92 4.32
CA LEU A 487 -5.63 26.92 3.29
C LEU A 487 -7.13 26.73 3.03
N LEU A 488 -7.99 27.21 3.95
CA LEU A 488 -9.45 27.13 3.81
C LEU A 488 -10.09 28.46 3.30
N LEU A 489 -9.29 29.52 3.17
CA LEU A 489 -9.79 30.87 2.82
C LEU A 489 -9.21 31.43 1.50
N GLU A 490 -8.30 30.72 0.85
CA GLU A 490 -7.81 30.98 -0.49
C GLU A 490 -8.03 29.75 -1.42
#